data_315a09bf9e079f4de1fc117ed637bdd3
#
_entry.id   315a09bf9e079f4de1fc117ed637bdd3
#
_cell.length_a   1.000
_cell.length_b   1.000
_cell.length_c   1.000
_cell.angle_alpha   90.00
_cell.angle_beta   90.00
_cell.angle_gamma   90.00
#
_symmetry.space_group_name_H-M   'P 1'
#
loop_
_entity.id
_entity.type
_entity.pdbx_description
1 polymer ?
#
loop_
_entity_poly.entity_id
_entity_poly.type
_entity_poly.pdbx_seq_one_letter_code
_entity_poly.pdbx_strand_id
1 'polypeptide(L)'
;MRIDQIYKEFICIVKANQIKANYPKVKANKNRVNLWELDLNQHYKNNSFGSYNLGDYLAKVVVEYMLRKRGLSLDDKVSRTKFLNSIGSNLGLSYQNTTIWGSGFEKLLPWYLNIFHMRPFRKLDVRAVRGPLSLDYLKRLGQVSPNAKVCYGDPAILMPFIYNPDISKNKEYIIIPQYYKETKLREIYSDDLIVSMKTSDYENVIDNIKSSKLVISSSLHGIILAECYGVPAVFFRSLNKKKDFKYKDYYYSTNRFDFPIAATVEEALATEPLPIPDFSGLQQGLIDSFPYDLWDK
;
A
#
# COMPACT_ATOMS: atom_id res chain seq x y z
N MET A 1 -9.02 1.28 -32.76
CA MET A 1 -9.12 0.30 -31.64
C MET A 1 -10.01 -0.83 -32.11
N ARG A 2 -9.57 -2.07 -32.00
CA ARG A 2 -10.34 -3.23 -32.56
C ARG A 2 -11.57 -3.50 -31.69
N ILE A 3 -12.69 -3.83 -32.29
CA ILE A 3 -13.97 -4.11 -31.61
C ILE A 3 -13.86 -5.24 -30.59
N ASP A 4 -13.03 -6.26 -30.86
CA ASP A 4 -12.72 -7.37 -29.96
C ASP A 4 -11.98 -6.92 -28.67
N GLN A 5 -11.20 -5.86 -28.75
CA GLN A 5 -10.52 -5.29 -27.60
C GLN A 5 -11.49 -4.49 -26.71
N ILE A 6 -12.40 -3.75 -27.31
CA ILE A 6 -13.49 -3.04 -26.62
C ILE A 6 -14.40 -4.04 -25.89
N TYR A 7 -14.74 -5.16 -26.55
CA TYR A 7 -15.60 -6.20 -25.99
C TYR A 7 -14.93 -6.91 -24.81
N LYS A 8 -13.64 -7.27 -24.92
CA LYS A 8 -12.88 -7.87 -23.80
C LYS A 8 -12.78 -6.92 -22.60
N GLU A 9 -12.59 -5.65 -22.86
CA GLU A 9 -12.53 -4.62 -21.82
C GLU A 9 -13.91 -4.40 -21.19
N PHE A 10 -15.00 -4.43 -21.98
CA PHE A 10 -16.37 -4.36 -21.47
C PHE A 10 -16.71 -5.58 -20.57
N ILE A 11 -16.30 -6.79 -20.95
CA ILE A 11 -16.44 -7.99 -20.11
C ILE A 11 -15.63 -7.85 -18.81
N CYS A 12 -14.43 -7.28 -18.86
CA CYS A 12 -13.66 -6.98 -17.66
C CYS A 12 -14.37 -5.97 -16.74
N ILE A 13 -15.08 -4.99 -17.32
CA ILE A 13 -15.90 -4.02 -16.57
C ILE A 13 -17.09 -4.69 -15.91
N VAL A 14 -17.81 -5.52 -16.66
CA VAL A 14 -18.96 -6.27 -16.14
C VAL A 14 -18.53 -7.22 -15.03
N LYS A 15 -17.41 -7.94 -15.20
CA LYS A 15 -16.81 -8.78 -14.14
C LYS A 15 -16.34 -7.95 -12.95
N ALA A 16 -15.73 -6.79 -13.17
CA ALA A 16 -15.34 -5.89 -12.10
C ALA A 16 -16.56 -5.32 -11.35
N ASN A 17 -17.66 -5.04 -12.05
CA ASN A 17 -18.92 -4.64 -11.44
C ASN A 17 -19.61 -5.80 -10.71
N GLN A 18 -19.52 -7.03 -11.20
CA GLN A 18 -19.94 -8.22 -10.46
C GLN A 18 -19.06 -8.48 -9.23
N ILE A 19 -17.76 -8.25 -9.32
CA ILE A 19 -16.85 -8.26 -8.16
C ILE A 19 -17.24 -7.16 -7.19
N LYS A 20 -17.62 -5.94 -7.65
CA LYS A 20 -18.11 -4.85 -6.80
C LYS A 20 -19.49 -5.12 -6.17
N ALA A 21 -20.36 -5.82 -6.87
CA ALA A 21 -21.65 -6.27 -6.33
C ALA A 21 -21.46 -7.36 -5.26
N ASN A 22 -20.34 -8.11 -5.35
CA ASN A 22 -19.90 -9.11 -4.37
C ASN A 22 -18.88 -8.57 -3.36
N TYR A 23 -18.45 -7.30 -3.46
CA TYR A 23 -17.76 -6.64 -2.35
C TYR A 23 -18.73 -6.67 -1.17
N PRO A 24 -18.37 -7.32 -0.07
CA PRO A 24 -19.23 -7.30 1.10
C PRO A 24 -19.49 -5.81 1.37
N LYS A 25 -20.76 -5.47 1.52
CA LYS A 25 -21.13 -4.18 2.08
C LYS A 25 -20.43 -4.18 3.43
N VAL A 26 -19.25 -3.56 3.51
CA VAL A 26 -18.59 -3.34 4.79
C VAL A 26 -19.63 -2.62 5.60
N LYS A 27 -20.17 -3.29 6.61
CA LYS A 27 -21.12 -2.67 7.53
C LYS A 27 -20.35 -1.56 8.20
N ALA A 28 -20.49 -0.36 7.66
CA ALA A 28 -19.87 0.80 8.26
C ALA A 28 -20.36 0.89 9.72
N ASN A 29 -19.43 0.93 10.64
CA ASN A 29 -19.73 1.17 12.04
C ASN A 29 -20.27 2.58 12.17
N LYS A 30 -21.55 2.68 12.58
CA LYS A 30 -22.22 3.99 12.72
C LYS A 30 -21.51 4.83 13.78
N ASN A 31 -21.38 6.13 13.48
CA ASN A 31 -20.74 7.10 14.39
C ASN A 31 -19.31 6.69 14.80
N ARG A 32 -18.56 6.14 13.86
CA ARG A 32 -17.11 5.83 14.00
C ARG A 32 -16.36 6.22 12.74
N VAL A 33 -15.06 6.36 12.88
CA VAL A 33 -14.15 6.42 11.74
C VAL A 33 -13.87 4.99 11.27
N ASN A 34 -14.35 4.66 10.06
CA ASN A 34 -14.15 3.35 9.46
C ASN A 34 -12.83 3.38 8.66
N LEU A 35 -11.82 2.73 9.19
CA LEU A 35 -10.56 2.51 8.48
C LEU A 35 -10.79 1.50 7.37
N TRP A 36 -10.28 1.78 6.17
CA TRP A 36 -10.32 0.83 5.07
C TRP A 36 -9.30 -0.28 5.33
N GLU A 37 -9.78 -1.50 5.44
CA GLU A 37 -8.98 -2.72 5.61
C GLU A 37 -9.40 -3.75 4.55
N LEU A 38 -8.44 -4.46 3.97
CA LEU A 38 -8.72 -5.59 3.11
C LEU A 38 -8.83 -6.86 3.96
N ASP A 39 -10.06 -7.34 4.17
CA ASP A 39 -10.28 -8.65 4.75
C ASP A 39 -10.19 -9.73 3.67
N LEU A 40 -9.06 -10.44 3.62
CA LEU A 40 -8.83 -11.51 2.64
C LEU A 40 -9.76 -12.70 2.84
N ASN A 41 -10.25 -12.98 4.06
CA ASN A 41 -11.21 -14.07 4.31
C ASN A 41 -12.57 -13.78 3.66
N GLN A 42 -12.99 -12.53 3.64
CA GLN A 42 -14.21 -12.12 2.94
C GLN A 42 -14.02 -12.07 1.41
N HIS A 43 -12.80 -11.83 0.96
CA HIS A 43 -12.51 -11.66 -0.47
C HIS A 43 -12.31 -13.00 -1.21
N TYR A 44 -11.77 -13.99 -0.51
CA TYR A 44 -11.42 -15.31 -1.08
C TYR A 44 -12.08 -16.41 -0.24
N LYS A 45 -13.39 -16.57 -0.38
CA LYS A 45 -14.22 -17.54 0.38
C LYS A 45 -13.74 -18.99 0.41
N ASN A 46 -12.70 -19.35 -0.34
CA ASN A 46 -12.21 -20.74 -0.47
C ASN A 46 -10.68 -20.86 -0.43
N ASN A 47 -9.93 -19.90 0.10
CA ASN A 47 -8.48 -20.00 0.07
C ASN A 47 -7.88 -20.28 1.45
N SER A 48 -7.05 -21.32 1.49
CA SER A 48 -6.12 -21.67 2.56
C SER A 48 -5.01 -20.62 2.81
N PHE A 49 -5.19 -19.37 2.38
CA PHE A 49 -4.28 -18.26 2.58
C PHE A 49 -4.61 -17.57 3.90
N GLY A 50 -3.59 -17.27 4.70
CA GLY A 50 -3.76 -16.58 5.98
C GLY A 50 -4.62 -15.32 5.87
N SER A 51 -5.24 -14.95 6.98
CA SER A 51 -6.30 -13.95 7.08
C SER A 51 -5.87 -12.52 6.73
N TYR A 52 -4.57 -12.23 6.65
CA TYR A 52 -4.03 -10.87 6.54
C TYR A 52 -3.04 -10.73 5.39
N ASN A 53 -3.05 -9.55 4.76
CA ASN A 53 -1.95 -9.02 4.00
C ASN A 53 -1.27 -7.95 4.86
N LEU A 54 -0.02 -8.18 5.26
CA LEU A 54 0.68 -7.29 6.19
C LEU A 54 0.64 -5.82 5.74
N GLY A 55 0.84 -5.56 4.44
CA GLY A 55 0.80 -4.19 3.92
C GLY A 55 -0.50 -3.46 4.23
N ASP A 56 -1.64 -4.13 4.10
CA ASP A 56 -2.94 -3.54 4.44
C ASP A 56 -3.16 -3.49 5.96
N TYR A 57 -2.66 -4.49 6.71
CA TYR A 57 -2.74 -4.53 8.18
C TYR A 57 -1.97 -3.40 8.85
N LEU A 58 -0.84 -2.98 8.28
CA LEU A 58 -0.06 -1.84 8.79
C LEU A 58 -0.87 -0.54 8.85
N ALA A 59 -1.93 -0.40 8.04
CA ALA A 59 -2.83 0.75 8.12
C ALA A 59 -3.43 0.90 9.53
N LYS A 60 -3.88 -0.20 10.13
CA LYS A 60 -4.40 -0.22 11.50
C LYS A 60 -3.31 0.14 12.51
N VAL A 61 -2.17 -0.52 12.42
CA VAL A 61 -1.05 -0.32 13.35
C VAL A 61 -0.60 1.15 13.41
N VAL A 62 -0.41 1.76 12.23
CA VAL A 62 0.05 3.16 12.13
C VAL A 62 -1.03 4.15 12.56
N VAL A 63 -2.29 3.93 12.16
CA VAL A 63 -3.38 4.82 12.56
C VAL A 63 -3.60 4.76 14.07
N GLU A 64 -3.59 3.58 14.69
CA GLU A 64 -3.68 3.43 16.15
C GLU A 64 -2.52 4.11 16.88
N TYR A 65 -1.31 4.02 16.35
CA TYR A 65 -0.16 4.75 16.90
C TYR A 65 -0.38 6.27 16.88
N MET A 66 -0.83 6.82 15.75
CA MET A 66 -1.11 8.25 15.64
C MET A 66 -2.20 8.68 16.63
N LEU A 67 -3.27 7.91 16.75
CA LEU A 67 -4.38 8.20 17.66
C LEU A 67 -3.94 8.18 19.13
N ARG A 68 -3.16 7.17 19.53
CA ARG A 68 -2.64 7.06 20.90
C ARG A 68 -1.84 8.28 21.35
N LYS A 69 -1.15 8.96 20.44
CA LYS A 69 -0.43 10.22 20.75
C LYS A 69 -1.34 11.33 21.29
N ARG A 70 -2.64 11.26 21.03
CA ARG A 70 -3.66 12.20 21.50
C ARG A 70 -4.71 11.57 22.41
N GLY A 71 -4.47 10.37 22.94
CA GLY A 71 -5.41 9.64 23.78
C GLY A 71 -6.68 9.22 23.05
N LEU A 72 -6.65 9.09 21.72
CA LEU A 72 -7.75 8.68 20.86
C LEU A 72 -7.62 7.20 20.48
N SER A 73 -8.74 6.63 20.02
CA SER A 73 -8.85 5.23 19.57
C SER A 73 -9.71 5.10 18.31
N LEU A 74 -9.48 4.04 17.54
CA LEU A 74 -10.38 3.66 16.43
C LEU A 74 -11.79 3.34 16.90
N ASP A 75 -11.95 2.95 18.18
CA ASP A 75 -13.23 2.64 18.80
C ASP A 75 -13.99 3.86 19.32
N ASP A 76 -13.41 5.04 19.27
CA ASP A 76 -14.07 6.26 19.73
C ASP A 76 -15.30 6.59 18.87
N LYS A 77 -16.35 7.03 19.54
CA LYS A 77 -17.55 7.53 18.87
C LYS A 77 -17.34 8.95 18.38
N VAL A 78 -17.77 9.19 17.15
CA VAL A 78 -17.76 10.49 16.49
C VAL A 78 -19.19 10.94 16.13
N SER A 79 -19.38 12.23 15.87
CA SER A 79 -20.71 12.80 15.58
C SER A 79 -21.41 12.16 14.37
N ARG A 80 -20.65 11.72 13.38
CA ARG A 80 -21.16 11.06 12.16
C ARG A 80 -20.19 9.99 11.66
N THR A 81 -20.68 9.02 10.91
CA THR A 81 -19.87 8.00 10.26
C THR A 81 -18.90 8.64 9.26
N LYS A 82 -17.62 8.38 9.42
CA LYS A 82 -16.53 8.86 8.57
C LYS A 82 -15.72 7.68 8.04
N PHE A 83 -14.95 7.91 6.97
CA PHE A 83 -14.12 6.89 6.33
C PHE A 83 -12.69 7.40 6.16
N LEU A 84 -11.72 6.56 6.50
CA LEU A 84 -10.29 6.81 6.33
C LEU A 84 -9.68 5.72 5.47
N ASN A 85 -8.90 6.11 4.46
CA ASN A 85 -8.07 5.21 3.67
C ASN A 85 -6.61 5.62 3.83
N SER A 86 -5.81 4.74 4.41
CA SER A 86 -4.42 4.98 4.76
C SER A 86 -3.47 4.20 3.86
N ILE A 87 -2.83 3.15 4.36
CA ILE A 87 -1.84 2.35 3.62
C ILE A 87 -2.54 1.48 2.57
N GLY A 88 -1.86 1.28 1.44
CA GLY A 88 -2.29 0.33 0.41
C GLY A 88 -2.48 0.93 -0.97
N SER A 89 -2.70 0.06 -1.95
CA SER A 89 -2.94 0.46 -3.36
C SER A 89 -4.44 0.48 -3.70
N ASN A 90 -5.25 0.90 -2.77
CA ASN A 90 -6.72 0.78 -2.75
C ASN A 90 -7.45 2.12 -2.91
N LEU A 91 -6.74 3.22 -3.22
CA LEU A 91 -7.31 4.55 -3.39
C LEU A 91 -8.47 4.56 -4.40
N GLY A 92 -8.37 3.78 -5.48
CA GLY A 92 -9.44 3.62 -6.46
C GLY A 92 -10.74 3.00 -5.89
N LEU A 93 -10.66 2.30 -4.76
CA LEU A 93 -11.79 1.63 -4.10
C LEU A 93 -12.43 2.47 -2.99
N SER A 94 -11.89 3.64 -2.68
CA SER A 94 -12.40 4.51 -1.61
C SER A 94 -13.85 4.92 -1.85
N TYR A 95 -14.63 5.02 -0.78
CA TYR A 95 -16.02 5.50 -0.82
C TYR A 95 -16.10 7.01 -1.06
N GLN A 96 -17.31 7.50 -1.31
CA GLN A 96 -17.57 8.95 -1.31
C GLN A 96 -17.29 9.53 0.08
N ASN A 97 -16.74 10.74 0.13
CA ASN A 97 -16.37 11.44 1.37
C ASN A 97 -15.33 10.68 2.23
N THR A 98 -14.46 9.89 1.59
CA THR A 98 -13.34 9.25 2.30
C THR A 98 -12.19 10.25 2.42
N THR A 99 -11.61 10.31 3.60
CA THR A 99 -10.32 10.98 3.81
C THR A 99 -9.19 10.05 3.40
N ILE A 100 -8.26 10.56 2.61
CA ILE A 100 -7.10 9.82 2.10
C ILE A 100 -5.84 10.31 2.82
N TRP A 101 -5.12 9.38 3.43
CA TRP A 101 -3.88 9.66 4.12
C TRP A 101 -2.83 8.59 3.80
N GLY A 102 -2.10 8.79 2.68
CA GLY A 102 -0.98 7.97 2.23
C GLY A 102 -1.29 6.83 1.26
N SER A 103 -2.56 6.50 1.01
CA SER A 103 -2.95 5.50 0.01
C SER A 103 -2.57 5.92 -1.41
N GLY A 104 -2.39 4.93 -2.30
CA GLY A 104 -2.12 5.15 -3.71
C GLY A 104 -2.96 4.25 -4.63
N PHE A 105 -2.73 4.39 -5.92
CA PHE A 105 -3.33 3.50 -6.92
C PHE A 105 -2.45 2.25 -7.17
N GLU A 106 -3.09 1.12 -7.46
CA GLU A 106 -2.40 -0.09 -7.93
C GLU A 106 -1.94 0.07 -9.38
N LYS A 107 -2.79 0.67 -10.21
CA LYS A 107 -2.59 0.91 -11.65
C LYS A 107 -3.49 2.03 -12.12
N LEU A 108 -3.09 2.70 -13.21
CA LEU A 108 -3.99 3.58 -13.94
C LEU A 108 -5.02 2.75 -14.71
N LEU A 109 -6.26 3.17 -14.63
CA LEU A 109 -7.30 2.65 -15.49
C LEU A 109 -7.39 3.51 -16.76
N PRO A 110 -7.72 2.93 -17.93
CA PRO A 110 -8.06 3.71 -19.11
C PRO A 110 -9.14 4.74 -18.80
N TRP A 111 -9.07 5.93 -19.42
CA TRP A 111 -9.94 7.07 -19.10
C TRP A 111 -11.45 6.75 -19.15
N TYR A 112 -11.86 5.90 -20.09
CA TYR A 112 -13.26 5.47 -20.24
C TYR A 112 -13.75 4.52 -19.13
N LEU A 113 -12.85 3.80 -18.46
CA LEU A 113 -13.16 3.04 -17.25
C LEU A 113 -13.27 3.92 -16.01
N ASN A 114 -12.64 5.08 -16.04
CA ASN A 114 -12.72 6.04 -14.95
C ASN A 114 -14.11 6.65 -14.82
N ILE A 115 -14.85 6.84 -15.92
CA ILE A 115 -16.23 7.35 -15.90
C ILE A 115 -17.13 6.44 -15.07
N PHE A 116 -16.89 5.12 -15.10
CA PHE A 116 -17.68 4.14 -14.36
C PHE A 116 -17.14 3.83 -12.95
N HIS A 117 -15.83 3.94 -12.73
CA HIS A 117 -15.18 3.63 -11.46
C HIS A 117 -15.00 4.84 -10.55
N MET A 118 -14.84 6.01 -11.12
CA MET A 118 -14.71 7.24 -10.38
C MET A 118 -16.01 8.01 -10.61
N ARG A 119 -16.94 7.82 -9.70
CA ARG A 119 -18.20 8.55 -9.69
C ARG A 119 -17.88 10.03 -9.84
N PRO A 120 -18.38 10.73 -10.86
CA PRO A 120 -18.04 12.16 -11.10
C PRO A 120 -18.39 13.07 -9.93
N PHE A 121 -19.15 12.57 -8.98
CA PHE A 121 -19.56 13.27 -7.76
C PHE A 121 -18.82 12.79 -6.49
N ARG A 122 -17.79 11.93 -6.62
CA ARG A 122 -17.02 11.49 -5.47
C ARG A 122 -16.11 12.63 -5.01
N LYS A 123 -16.39 13.16 -3.83
CA LYS A 123 -15.49 14.09 -3.14
C LYS A 123 -14.57 13.27 -2.23
N LEU A 124 -13.27 13.52 -2.32
CA LEU A 124 -12.27 12.98 -1.42
C LEU A 124 -11.63 14.13 -0.65
N ASP A 125 -11.38 13.89 0.63
CA ASP A 125 -10.54 14.77 1.44
C ASP A 125 -9.11 14.18 1.41
N VAL A 126 -8.24 14.76 0.59
CA VAL A 126 -6.91 14.22 0.33
C VAL A 126 -5.87 14.98 1.14
N ARG A 127 -5.37 14.37 2.21
CA ARG A 127 -4.37 14.93 3.13
C ARG A 127 -2.96 14.52 2.74
N ALA A 128 -2.77 13.23 2.39
CA ALA A 128 -1.54 12.68 1.87
C ALA A 128 -1.84 11.57 0.85
N VAL A 129 -0.92 11.35 -0.09
CA VAL A 129 -0.95 10.21 -1.02
C VAL A 129 0.42 9.55 -1.07
N ARG A 130 0.48 8.27 -1.45
CA ARG A 130 1.75 7.55 -1.52
C ARG A 130 2.80 8.25 -2.38
N GLY A 131 2.42 8.81 -3.52
CA GLY A 131 3.37 9.47 -4.39
C GLY A 131 2.75 10.39 -5.44
N PRO A 132 3.62 11.07 -6.23
CA PRO A 132 3.21 12.10 -7.18
C PRO A 132 2.35 11.58 -8.32
N LEU A 133 2.51 10.32 -8.74
CA LEU A 133 1.71 9.75 -9.81
C LEU A 133 0.25 9.54 -9.38
N SER A 134 0.03 9.15 -8.12
CA SER A 134 -1.32 9.06 -7.54
C SER A 134 -1.97 10.43 -7.44
N LEU A 135 -1.23 11.47 -7.02
CA LEU A 135 -1.75 12.84 -6.97
C LEU A 135 -2.09 13.37 -8.37
N ASP A 136 -1.20 13.21 -9.34
CA ASP A 136 -1.44 13.64 -10.72
C ASP A 136 -2.70 12.98 -11.29
N TYR A 137 -2.88 11.70 -11.02
CA TYR A 137 -4.06 10.98 -11.46
C TYR A 137 -5.35 11.51 -10.80
N LEU A 138 -5.34 11.83 -9.51
CA LEU A 138 -6.47 12.47 -8.82
C LEU A 138 -6.79 13.86 -9.39
N LYS A 139 -5.77 14.65 -9.71
CA LYS A 139 -5.92 15.97 -10.35
C LYS A 139 -6.57 15.84 -11.74
N ARG A 140 -6.11 14.90 -12.57
CA ARG A 140 -6.71 14.62 -13.89
C ARG A 140 -8.17 14.19 -13.81
N LEU A 141 -8.55 13.53 -12.71
CA LEU A 141 -9.92 13.10 -12.47
C LEU A 141 -10.80 14.19 -11.82
N GLY A 142 -10.26 15.40 -11.61
CA GLY A 142 -10.96 16.49 -10.97
C GLY A 142 -11.33 16.24 -9.49
N GLN A 143 -10.68 15.28 -8.83
CA GLN A 143 -10.97 14.94 -7.44
C GLN A 143 -10.16 15.76 -6.44
N VAL A 144 -9.12 16.41 -6.90
CA VAL A 144 -8.27 17.33 -6.15
C VAL A 144 -8.01 18.56 -7.02
N SER A 145 -8.00 19.74 -6.41
CA SER A 145 -7.66 20.97 -7.12
C SER A 145 -6.29 20.86 -7.83
N PRO A 146 -6.14 21.38 -9.05
CA PRO A 146 -4.83 21.40 -9.72
C PRO A 146 -3.71 22.03 -8.88
N ASN A 147 -4.06 23.01 -8.04
CA ASN A 147 -3.12 23.74 -7.19
C ASN A 147 -3.00 23.15 -5.77
N ALA A 148 -3.69 22.03 -5.46
CA ALA A 148 -3.60 21.43 -4.13
C ALA A 148 -2.18 20.96 -3.84
N LYS A 149 -1.68 21.37 -2.68
CA LYS A 149 -0.45 20.86 -2.08
C LYS A 149 -0.83 19.70 -1.15
N VAL A 150 -0.40 18.51 -1.49
CA VAL A 150 -0.69 17.27 -0.76
C VAL A 150 0.64 16.63 -0.39
N CYS A 151 0.75 16.13 0.82
CA CYS A 151 1.94 15.41 1.27
C CYS A 151 2.11 14.10 0.51
N TYR A 152 3.35 13.69 0.30
CA TYR A 152 3.70 12.36 -0.20
C TYR A 152 4.18 11.46 0.92
N GLY A 153 3.99 10.18 0.74
CA GLY A 153 4.51 9.11 1.58
C GLY A 153 3.50 8.00 1.80
N ASP A 154 4.00 6.79 1.85
CA ASP A 154 3.25 5.65 2.38
C ASP A 154 3.41 5.64 3.90
N PRO A 155 2.32 5.67 4.71
CA PRO A 155 2.47 5.75 6.16
C PRO A 155 3.22 4.58 6.81
N ALA A 156 3.48 3.49 6.08
CA ALA A 156 4.36 2.41 6.55
C ALA A 156 5.79 2.89 6.87
N ILE A 157 6.25 4.05 6.31
CA ILE A 157 7.54 4.63 6.69
C ILE A 157 7.58 5.16 8.14
N LEU A 158 6.44 5.21 8.83
CA LEU A 158 6.36 5.56 10.25
C LEU A 158 6.60 4.37 11.18
N MET A 159 6.71 3.15 10.65
CA MET A 159 6.89 1.93 11.47
C MET A 159 8.11 1.99 12.41
N PRO A 160 9.26 2.61 12.06
CA PRO A 160 10.38 2.74 13.00
C PRO A 160 10.07 3.54 14.27
N PHE A 161 9.01 4.36 14.29
CA PHE A 161 8.54 5.05 15.51
C PHE A 161 7.66 4.17 16.40
N ILE A 162 7.21 3.02 15.86
CA ILE A 162 6.28 2.08 16.52
C ILE A 162 7.02 0.89 17.09
N TYR A 163 7.88 0.30 16.27
CA TYR A 163 8.68 -0.87 16.61
C TYR A 163 10.05 -0.76 15.95
N ASN A 164 11.10 -0.67 16.75
CA ASN A 164 12.48 -0.53 16.25
C ASN A 164 13.46 -1.33 17.11
N PRO A 165 13.44 -2.67 17.00
CA PRO A 165 14.33 -3.54 17.78
C PRO A 165 15.79 -3.35 17.35
N ASP A 166 16.71 -3.60 18.27
CA ASP A 166 18.14 -3.70 17.96
C ASP A 166 18.47 -5.15 17.58
N ILE A 167 18.74 -5.40 16.30
CA ILE A 167 18.96 -6.73 15.75
C ILE A 167 20.26 -6.76 14.94
N SER A 168 21.14 -7.69 15.28
CA SER A 168 22.38 -7.92 14.56
C SER A 168 22.12 -8.56 13.20
N LYS A 169 22.81 -8.11 12.16
CA LYS A 169 22.72 -8.67 10.82
C LYS A 169 23.43 -10.02 10.76
N ASN A 170 22.67 -11.07 10.54
CA ASN A 170 23.16 -12.45 10.44
C ASN A 170 22.72 -13.16 9.14
N LYS A 171 21.92 -12.49 8.30
CA LYS A 171 21.48 -13.00 6.99
C LYS A 171 22.07 -12.15 5.87
N GLU A 172 22.64 -12.79 4.84
CA GLU A 172 23.13 -12.05 3.67
C GLU A 172 21.98 -11.40 2.91
N TYR A 173 20.88 -12.12 2.73
CA TYR A 173 19.67 -11.57 2.12
C TYR A 173 18.42 -12.34 2.57
N ILE A 174 17.26 -11.72 2.33
CA ILE A 174 15.95 -12.35 2.41
C ILE A 174 15.11 -12.01 1.18
N ILE A 175 14.11 -12.85 0.90
CA ILE A 175 13.18 -12.66 -0.21
C ILE A 175 11.79 -12.37 0.38
N ILE A 176 11.20 -11.23 -0.01
CA ILE A 176 9.84 -10.86 0.37
C ILE A 176 8.94 -10.88 -0.86
N PRO A 177 8.22 -11.99 -1.11
CA PRO A 177 7.37 -12.12 -2.28
C PRO A 177 6.07 -11.32 -2.17
N GLN A 178 5.50 -10.98 -3.32
CA GLN A 178 4.06 -10.70 -3.36
C GLN A 178 3.29 -11.96 -2.94
N TYR A 179 2.21 -11.78 -2.15
CA TYR A 179 1.52 -12.87 -1.49
C TYR A 179 1.07 -14.02 -2.41
N TYR A 180 0.70 -13.74 -3.68
CA TYR A 180 0.27 -14.76 -4.64
C TYR A 180 1.44 -15.50 -5.35
N LYS A 181 2.70 -15.10 -5.09
CA LYS A 181 3.90 -15.70 -5.69
C LYS A 181 4.72 -16.50 -4.70
N GLU A 182 4.39 -16.40 -3.43
CA GLU A 182 5.14 -17.02 -2.35
C GLU A 182 5.29 -18.53 -2.54
N THR A 183 4.21 -19.25 -2.87
CA THR A 183 4.25 -20.70 -3.08
C THR A 183 5.29 -21.12 -4.12
N LYS A 184 5.34 -20.43 -5.26
CA LYS A 184 6.31 -20.73 -6.31
C LYS A 184 7.75 -20.45 -5.90
N LEU A 185 7.98 -19.44 -5.09
CA LEU A 185 9.32 -19.11 -4.63
C LEU A 185 9.79 -20.10 -3.56
N ARG A 186 8.89 -20.64 -2.73
CA ARG A 186 9.21 -21.71 -1.78
C ARG A 186 9.54 -23.06 -2.45
N GLU A 187 9.14 -23.28 -3.70
CA GLU A 187 9.56 -24.43 -4.49
C GLU A 187 11.02 -24.34 -4.96
N ILE A 188 11.59 -23.12 -4.99
CA ILE A 188 12.90 -22.84 -5.57
C ILE A 188 13.93 -22.46 -4.49
N TYR A 189 13.51 -21.68 -3.50
CA TYR A 189 14.38 -21.12 -2.46
C TYR A 189 14.02 -21.70 -1.10
N SER A 190 15.02 -21.82 -0.23
CA SER A 190 14.86 -22.33 1.14
C SER A 190 13.89 -21.45 1.95
N ASP A 191 13.11 -22.07 2.82
CA ASP A 191 12.07 -21.42 3.63
C ASP A 191 12.61 -20.34 4.57
N ASP A 192 13.84 -20.48 5.05
CA ASP A 192 14.52 -19.51 5.92
C ASP A 192 14.88 -18.19 5.21
N LEU A 193 14.94 -18.21 3.87
CA LEU A 193 15.15 -17.03 3.04
C LEU A 193 13.84 -16.28 2.74
N ILE A 194 12.69 -16.95 2.85
CA ILE A 194 11.40 -16.37 2.43
C ILE A 194 10.62 -15.83 3.63
N VAL A 195 10.40 -14.51 3.60
CA VAL A 195 9.58 -13.83 4.61
C VAL A 195 8.20 -13.54 4.03
N SER A 196 7.19 -14.16 4.64
CA SER A 196 5.80 -14.05 4.17
C SER A 196 5.17 -12.73 4.56
N MET A 197 4.42 -12.14 3.63
CA MET A 197 3.54 -11.00 3.90
C MET A 197 2.09 -11.43 4.21
N LYS A 198 1.84 -12.75 4.34
CA LYS A 198 0.52 -13.32 4.72
C LYS A 198 0.38 -13.43 6.23
N THR A 199 0.56 -12.33 6.92
CA THR A 199 0.59 -12.30 8.38
C THR A 199 0.14 -10.95 8.91
N SER A 200 -0.26 -10.90 10.19
CA SER A 200 -0.40 -9.67 10.99
C SER A 200 0.79 -9.45 11.93
N ASP A 201 1.71 -10.41 12.00
CA ASP A 201 2.90 -10.35 12.84
C ASP A 201 3.97 -9.48 12.16
N TYR A 202 3.79 -8.16 12.30
CA TYR A 202 4.73 -7.20 11.72
C TYR A 202 6.07 -7.20 12.44
N GLU A 203 6.11 -7.56 13.73
CA GLU A 203 7.34 -7.59 14.50
C GLU A 203 8.29 -8.64 13.94
N ASN A 204 7.82 -9.88 13.75
CA ASN A 204 8.61 -10.93 13.13
C ASN A 204 9.09 -10.57 11.69
N VAL A 205 8.26 -9.90 10.89
CA VAL A 205 8.68 -9.47 9.55
C VAL A 205 9.78 -8.42 9.62
N ILE A 206 9.66 -7.44 10.53
CA ILE A 206 10.66 -6.39 10.73
C ILE A 206 11.96 -6.99 11.28
N ASP A 207 11.89 -7.93 12.20
CA ASP A 207 13.06 -8.64 12.75
C ASP A 207 13.85 -9.34 11.65
N ASN A 208 13.16 -10.05 10.75
CA ASN A 208 13.78 -10.67 9.59
C ASN A 208 14.41 -9.64 8.63
N ILE A 209 13.73 -8.51 8.39
CA ILE A 209 14.28 -7.41 7.59
C ILE A 209 15.55 -6.87 8.24
N LYS A 210 15.51 -6.51 9.52
CA LYS A 210 16.65 -5.93 10.23
C LYS A 210 17.82 -6.90 10.38
N SER A 211 17.56 -8.20 10.47
CA SER A 211 18.60 -9.22 10.52
C SER A 211 19.31 -9.46 9.18
N SER A 212 18.81 -8.91 8.08
CA SER A 212 19.37 -9.10 6.74
C SER A 212 20.24 -7.92 6.28
N LYS A 213 21.21 -8.21 5.39
CA LYS A 213 22.02 -7.18 4.72
C LYS A 213 21.33 -6.62 3.48
N LEU A 214 20.47 -7.41 2.83
CA LEU A 214 19.74 -7.05 1.62
C LEU A 214 18.34 -7.65 1.62
N VAL A 215 17.36 -6.90 1.13
CA VAL A 215 15.99 -7.38 0.88
C VAL A 215 15.74 -7.43 -0.62
N ILE A 216 15.42 -8.61 -1.14
CA ILE A 216 14.95 -8.80 -2.51
C ILE A 216 13.43 -8.91 -2.48
N SER A 217 12.71 -7.93 -3.02
CA SER A 217 11.27 -7.91 -2.81
C SER A 217 10.47 -7.67 -4.08
N SER A 218 9.45 -8.50 -4.27
CA SER A 218 8.35 -8.24 -5.20
C SER A 218 7.10 -7.68 -4.51
N SER A 219 7.14 -7.45 -3.21
CA SER A 219 6.13 -6.74 -2.44
C SER A 219 6.52 -5.27 -2.27
N LEU A 220 5.62 -4.34 -2.57
CA LEU A 220 5.90 -2.91 -2.35
C LEU A 220 6.19 -2.62 -0.87
N HIS A 221 5.39 -3.16 0.05
CA HIS A 221 5.62 -2.94 1.48
C HIS A 221 6.88 -3.65 2.00
N GLY A 222 7.32 -4.73 1.34
CA GLY A 222 8.64 -5.32 1.63
C GLY A 222 9.78 -4.36 1.32
N ILE A 223 9.69 -3.60 0.22
CA ILE A 223 10.66 -2.55 -0.14
C ILE A 223 10.58 -1.38 0.86
N ILE A 224 9.36 -0.86 1.10
CA ILE A 224 9.15 0.28 1.98
C ILE A 224 9.67 0.01 3.40
N LEU A 225 9.33 -1.16 3.96
CA LEU A 225 9.79 -1.56 5.29
C LEU A 225 11.31 -1.72 5.32
N ALA A 226 11.91 -2.41 4.34
CA ALA A 226 13.36 -2.54 4.28
C ALA A 226 14.06 -1.18 4.33
N GLU A 227 13.69 -0.27 3.43
CA GLU A 227 14.34 1.03 3.31
C GLU A 227 14.11 1.92 4.54
N CYS A 228 12.90 1.94 5.13
CA CYS A 228 12.67 2.76 6.32
C CYS A 228 13.35 2.23 7.59
N TYR A 229 13.78 0.95 7.59
CA TYR A 229 14.63 0.37 8.63
C TYR A 229 16.13 0.39 8.28
N GLY A 230 16.54 1.10 7.24
CA GLY A 230 17.93 1.22 6.86
C GLY A 230 18.52 -0.03 6.22
N VAL A 231 17.70 -0.90 5.65
CA VAL A 231 18.13 -2.10 4.93
C VAL A 231 17.96 -1.87 3.43
N PRO A 232 19.03 -2.01 2.62
CA PRO A 232 18.93 -1.88 1.18
C PRO A 232 17.92 -2.85 0.58
N ALA A 233 17.17 -2.42 -0.44
CA ALA A 233 16.20 -3.25 -1.12
C ALA A 233 16.36 -3.21 -2.64
N VAL A 234 16.21 -4.36 -3.29
CA VAL A 234 16.14 -4.47 -4.74
C VAL A 234 14.75 -4.92 -5.16
N PHE A 235 14.16 -4.17 -6.08
CA PHE A 235 12.87 -4.54 -6.65
C PHE A 235 13.02 -5.73 -7.60
N PHE A 236 12.38 -6.83 -7.22
CA PHE A 236 12.29 -8.05 -7.99
C PHE A 236 10.94 -8.16 -8.67
N ARG A 237 10.93 -8.04 -10.01
CA ARG A 237 9.72 -8.19 -10.80
C ARG A 237 9.54 -9.64 -11.24
N SER A 238 8.65 -10.35 -10.63
CA SER A 238 8.27 -11.65 -11.15
C SER A 238 7.24 -11.51 -12.28
N LEU A 239 7.66 -11.77 -13.52
CA LEU A 239 6.90 -12.17 -14.73
C LEU A 239 5.79 -11.26 -15.30
N ASN A 240 5.34 -10.19 -14.67
CA ASN A 240 4.23 -9.38 -15.22
C ASN A 240 4.63 -7.92 -15.44
N LYS A 241 4.99 -7.57 -16.68
CA LYS A 241 5.50 -6.24 -17.09
C LYS A 241 4.53 -5.06 -16.93
N LYS A 242 3.26 -5.30 -16.54
CA LYS A 242 2.20 -4.28 -16.58
C LYS A 242 1.86 -3.60 -15.24
N LYS A 243 2.48 -3.98 -14.12
CA LYS A 243 2.06 -3.54 -12.78
C LYS A 243 3.09 -2.69 -12.04
N ASP A 244 3.79 -1.80 -12.73
CA ASP A 244 4.87 -1.01 -12.10
C ASP A 244 4.39 0.32 -11.51
N PHE A 245 3.15 0.72 -11.74
CA PHE A 245 2.66 2.04 -11.33
C PHE A 245 2.89 2.30 -9.84
N LYS A 246 2.52 1.38 -8.96
CA LYS A 246 2.65 1.55 -7.51
C LYS A 246 4.09 1.67 -7.04
N TYR A 247 5.04 0.96 -7.70
CA TYR A 247 6.46 1.06 -7.39
C TYR A 247 7.03 2.40 -7.86
N LYS A 248 6.72 2.80 -9.10
CA LYS A 248 7.09 4.13 -9.62
C LYS A 248 6.55 5.23 -8.72
N ASP A 249 5.29 5.13 -8.30
CA ASP A 249 4.65 6.10 -7.43
C ASP A 249 5.42 6.26 -6.10
N TYR A 250 5.86 5.14 -5.50
CA TYR A 250 6.69 5.14 -4.31
C TYR A 250 8.10 5.69 -4.55
N TYR A 251 8.84 5.17 -5.54
CA TYR A 251 10.19 5.64 -5.83
C TYR A 251 10.21 7.13 -6.17
N TYR A 252 9.21 7.62 -6.90
CA TYR A 252 9.09 9.04 -7.26
C TYR A 252 8.78 9.92 -6.05
N SER A 253 8.11 9.40 -5.01
CA SER A 253 7.91 10.15 -3.77
C SER A 253 9.21 10.42 -3.00
N THR A 254 10.24 9.64 -3.28
CA THR A 254 11.59 9.76 -2.72
C THR A 254 12.62 10.31 -3.74
N ASN A 255 12.13 10.97 -4.80
CA ASN A 255 12.94 11.56 -5.89
C ASN A 255 13.84 10.56 -6.65
N ARG A 256 13.50 9.28 -6.65
CA ARG A 256 14.22 8.22 -7.38
C ARG A 256 13.44 7.85 -8.64
N PHE A 257 13.73 8.55 -9.75
CA PHE A 257 12.99 8.41 -11.01
C PHE A 257 13.49 7.24 -11.87
N ASP A 258 14.72 6.85 -11.68
CA ASP A 258 15.31 5.66 -12.27
C ASP A 258 15.68 4.67 -11.15
N PHE A 259 15.22 3.42 -11.29
CA PHE A 259 15.46 2.39 -10.29
C PHE A 259 15.59 1.03 -10.96
N PRO A 260 16.53 0.19 -10.51
CA PRO A 260 16.75 -1.12 -11.08
C PRO A 260 15.59 -2.07 -10.82
N ILE A 261 15.31 -2.93 -11.80
CA ILE A 261 14.26 -3.94 -11.72
C ILE A 261 14.86 -5.27 -12.13
N ALA A 262 15.10 -6.14 -11.18
CA ALA A 262 15.59 -7.48 -11.45
C ALA A 262 14.47 -8.42 -11.91
N ALA A 263 14.74 -9.31 -12.85
CA ALA A 263 13.80 -10.32 -13.33
C ALA A 263 13.90 -11.63 -12.52
N THR A 264 15.06 -11.91 -11.93
CA THR A 264 15.33 -13.09 -11.10
C THR A 264 15.98 -12.68 -9.78
N VAL A 265 16.04 -13.60 -8.82
CA VAL A 265 16.72 -13.37 -7.54
C VAL A 265 18.23 -13.24 -7.77
N GLU A 266 18.80 -14.02 -8.69
CA GLU A 266 20.21 -13.98 -9.04
C GLU A 266 20.59 -12.62 -9.66
N GLU A 267 19.74 -12.09 -10.54
CA GLU A 267 19.91 -10.74 -11.08
C GLU A 267 19.79 -9.69 -9.97
N ALA A 268 18.88 -9.87 -9.02
CA ALA A 268 18.74 -8.97 -7.89
C ALA A 268 19.97 -8.98 -6.97
N LEU A 269 20.59 -10.13 -6.77
CA LEU A 269 21.84 -10.26 -6.01
C LEU A 269 23.03 -9.60 -6.71
N ALA A 270 23.01 -9.53 -8.04
CA ALA A 270 24.02 -8.86 -8.86
C ALA A 270 23.73 -7.36 -9.07
N THR A 271 22.58 -6.89 -8.63
CA THR A 271 22.12 -5.50 -8.82
C THR A 271 22.55 -4.65 -7.62
N GLU A 272 23.24 -3.53 -7.90
CA GLU A 272 23.52 -2.52 -6.87
C GLU A 272 22.21 -1.89 -6.37
N PRO A 273 21.88 -1.99 -5.08
CA PRO A 273 20.68 -1.35 -4.55
C PRO A 273 20.82 0.17 -4.57
N LEU A 274 19.68 0.87 -4.73
CA LEU A 274 19.70 2.32 -4.63
C LEU A 274 20.07 2.77 -3.21
N PRO A 275 20.67 3.96 -3.06
CA PRO A 275 20.86 4.58 -1.77
C PRO A 275 19.51 4.71 -1.04
N ILE A 276 19.53 4.42 0.26
CA ILE A 276 18.36 4.58 1.11
C ILE A 276 18.02 6.07 1.22
N PRO A 277 16.78 6.47 0.93
CA PRO A 277 16.41 7.88 0.99
C PRO A 277 16.30 8.38 2.43
N ASP A 278 16.49 9.68 2.62
CA ASP A 278 16.08 10.33 3.85
C ASP A 278 14.55 10.46 3.89
N PHE A 279 13.94 9.80 4.84
CA PHE A 279 12.49 9.82 5.04
C PHE A 279 12.00 10.94 5.96
N SER A 280 12.88 11.69 6.62
CA SER A 280 12.53 12.66 7.67
C SER A 280 11.47 13.66 7.24
N GLY A 281 11.62 14.25 6.05
CA GLY A 281 10.65 15.20 5.51
C GLY A 281 9.29 14.56 5.17
N LEU A 282 9.30 13.33 4.63
CA LEU A 282 8.07 12.59 4.32
C LEU A 282 7.36 12.14 5.61
N GLN A 283 8.12 11.64 6.58
CA GLN A 283 7.59 11.25 7.89
C GLN A 283 6.94 12.43 8.60
N GLN A 284 7.62 13.59 8.64
CA GLN A 284 7.06 14.79 9.25
C GLN A 284 5.79 15.25 8.53
N GLY A 285 5.80 15.28 7.18
CA GLY A 285 4.63 15.64 6.39
C GLY A 285 3.43 14.71 6.65
N LEU A 286 3.66 13.41 6.80
CA LEU A 286 2.62 12.46 7.18
C LEU A 286 2.08 12.72 8.59
N ILE A 287 2.96 12.97 9.56
CA ILE A 287 2.57 13.25 10.95
C ILE A 287 1.71 14.53 11.00
N ASP A 288 2.13 15.59 10.33
CA ASP A 288 1.45 16.88 10.33
C ASP A 288 0.09 16.82 9.62
N SER A 289 -0.02 15.99 8.59
CA SER A 289 -1.23 15.83 7.78
C SER A 289 -2.20 14.76 8.31
N PHE A 290 -1.91 14.12 9.45
CA PHE A 290 -2.81 13.11 10.00
C PHE A 290 -4.17 13.72 10.37
N PRO A 291 -5.28 13.14 9.89
CA PRO A 291 -6.61 13.76 9.97
C PRO A 291 -7.25 13.57 11.35
N TYR A 292 -6.70 14.14 12.41
CA TYR A 292 -7.26 14.07 13.77
C TYR A 292 -8.67 14.62 13.86
N ASP A 293 -9.05 15.58 13.02
CA ASP A 293 -10.38 16.16 12.92
C ASP A 293 -11.48 15.13 12.56
N LEU A 294 -11.11 13.95 12.10
CA LEU A 294 -12.06 12.86 11.93
C LEU A 294 -12.60 12.35 13.27
N TRP A 295 -11.88 12.52 14.38
CA TRP A 295 -12.25 12.09 15.73
C TRP A 295 -12.88 13.21 16.56
N ASP A 296 -13.11 14.39 15.98
CA ASP A 296 -13.85 15.45 16.67
C ASP A 296 -15.28 15.01 16.95
N LYS A 297 -15.75 15.25 18.21
CA LYS A 297 -17.05 14.84 18.75
C LYS A 297 -18.18 15.74 18.26
#